data_d8efa8a9a93af82d4de1a4bce8a3df70
#
_entry.id   d8efa8a9a93af82d4de1a4bce8a3df70
#
_cell.length_a   1.000
_cell.length_b   1.000
_cell.length_c   1.000
_cell.angle_alpha   90.00
_cell.angle_beta   90.00
_cell.angle_gamma   90.00
#
_symmetry.space_group_name_H-M   'P 1'
#
loop_
_entity.id
_entity.type
_entity.pdbx_description
1 polymer ?
#
loop_
_entity_poly.entity_id
_entity_poly.type
_entity_poly.pdbx_seq_one_letter_code
_entity_poly.pdbx_strand_id
1 'polypeptide(L)'
;MKTGWTIGKKLIVSFFGVSLITLLLGGVGYYGAVRSEKAVNDLGLDALPNIQSLITIMQQTAQIKSAMRTLLNPGASVDDRKRQMENIATAVKELDAAKQVYEALPQEAAEAAIWERFQPAWKQVLSDREEFFKINSEFEALEVSNPTALQSALFEVRGTLWKTIYSLTRQVKQGATLQEDDKLNTLLVDSQKDWMQAIQVTSPAMVKMVQDIQPANTAMMASLGQIQKSVAGGDTNAAAEQFDKVFIPNAMKVIEGMRPLRAEAVKANGLLEKLSQQGMVTCRDSETTAVGMLNEIVNLNKKIADDTVKASTDNAHFLKILCLTAMIVGVALALGLGFLISRGINNGLRHIISGLSAGADQVDSASTQISQSSQQLAEGATEQASSLEESSSALEELASQSKNNAESAEKAMELMGGAKKVITETGQAMEQMVETMSGIKESSGMISGIIKTIEEIAFQTNLL
;
A
#
# COMPACT_ATOMS: atom_id res chain seq x y z
N MET A 1 51.71 -68.87 35.75
CA MET A 1 50.67 -69.21 34.77
C MET A 1 49.91 -67.90 34.45
N LYS A 2 50.18 -67.30 33.38
CA LYS A 2 49.40 -66.17 32.90
C LYS A 2 48.09 -66.69 32.31
N THR A 3 47.02 -66.61 33.00
CA THR A 3 45.65 -66.89 32.49
C THR A 3 45.37 -66.04 31.28
N GLY A 4 45.84 -66.50 30.14
CA GLY A 4 45.50 -65.87 28.91
C GLY A 4 44.01 -66.03 28.62
N TRP A 5 43.34 -64.97 28.27
CA TRP A 5 41.95 -65.01 27.83
C TRP A 5 41.82 -66.02 26.70
N THR A 6 40.81 -66.92 26.78
CA THR A 6 40.48 -67.87 25.68
C THR A 6 40.13 -67.03 24.40
N ILE A 7 40.40 -67.62 23.27
CA ILE A 7 40.08 -67.02 21.93
C ILE A 7 38.62 -66.57 21.90
N GLY A 8 37.67 -67.36 22.47
CA GLY A 8 36.29 -67.06 22.57
C GLY A 8 36.02 -65.78 23.40
N LYS A 9 36.69 -65.61 24.58
CA LYS A 9 36.55 -64.42 25.37
C LYS A 9 37.12 -63.18 24.68
N LYS A 10 38.24 -63.25 23.96
CA LYS A 10 38.81 -62.19 23.17
C LYS A 10 37.86 -61.78 22.01
N LEU A 11 37.25 -62.72 21.34
CA LEU A 11 36.25 -62.48 20.29
C LEU A 11 35.01 -61.83 20.85
N ILE A 12 34.45 -62.34 21.96
CA ILE A 12 33.24 -61.75 22.58
C ILE A 12 33.46 -60.27 22.99
N VAL A 13 34.58 -59.96 23.61
CA VAL A 13 34.92 -58.59 24.03
C VAL A 13 35.14 -57.69 22.81
N SER A 14 35.74 -58.19 21.73
CA SER A 14 35.93 -57.41 20.51
C SER A 14 34.59 -57.16 19.78
N PHE A 15 33.73 -58.18 19.66
CA PHE A 15 32.40 -58.00 19.10
C PHE A 15 31.53 -57.07 19.94
N PHE A 16 31.62 -57.17 21.27
CA PHE A 16 30.92 -56.27 22.18
C PHE A 16 31.41 -54.81 22.03
N GLY A 17 32.73 -54.63 21.87
CA GLY A 17 33.31 -53.32 21.59
C GLY A 17 32.85 -52.73 20.27
N VAL A 18 32.86 -53.54 19.19
CA VAL A 18 32.37 -53.10 17.88
C VAL A 18 30.85 -52.82 17.91
N SER A 19 30.08 -53.71 18.55
CA SER A 19 28.63 -53.50 18.71
C SER A 19 28.30 -52.24 19.52
N LEU A 20 29.07 -51.94 20.57
CA LEU A 20 28.94 -50.74 21.35
C LEU A 20 29.24 -49.47 20.52
N ILE A 21 30.31 -49.53 19.70
CA ILE A 21 30.64 -48.43 18.78
C ILE A 21 29.52 -48.20 17.77
N THR A 22 28.97 -49.28 17.20
CA THR A 22 27.88 -49.23 16.21
C THR A 22 26.60 -48.67 16.86
N LEU A 23 26.32 -49.05 18.10
CA LEU A 23 25.18 -48.56 18.86
C LEU A 23 25.32 -47.07 19.20
N LEU A 24 26.52 -46.64 19.58
CA LEU A 24 26.82 -45.21 19.84
C LEU A 24 26.71 -44.39 18.56
N LEU A 25 27.24 -44.89 17.42
CA LEU A 25 27.11 -44.24 16.12
C LEU A 25 25.64 -44.13 15.67
N GLY A 26 24.88 -45.21 15.85
CA GLY A 26 23.43 -45.21 15.59
C GLY A 26 22.67 -44.22 16.46
N GLY A 27 23.02 -44.12 17.76
CA GLY A 27 22.43 -43.15 18.70
C GLY A 27 22.75 -41.71 18.34
N VAL A 28 23.98 -41.43 17.93
CA VAL A 28 24.39 -40.10 17.44
C VAL A 28 23.68 -39.75 16.15
N GLY A 29 23.55 -40.69 15.21
CA GLY A 29 22.81 -40.49 13.96
C GLY A 29 21.32 -40.24 14.20
N TYR A 30 20.70 -41.03 15.08
CA TYR A 30 19.30 -40.83 15.47
C TYR A 30 19.07 -39.47 16.15
N TYR A 31 19.94 -39.08 17.09
CA TYR A 31 19.88 -37.79 17.75
C TYR A 31 20.01 -36.64 16.73
N GLY A 32 20.90 -36.76 15.76
CA GLY A 32 21.07 -35.81 14.67
C GLY A 32 19.80 -35.67 13.80
N ALA A 33 19.21 -36.85 13.45
CA ALA A 33 17.98 -36.86 12.66
C ALA A 33 16.81 -36.16 13.37
N VAL A 34 16.58 -36.47 14.65
CA VAL A 34 15.52 -35.87 15.46
C VAL A 34 15.71 -34.35 15.60
N ARG A 35 16.95 -33.90 15.81
CA ARG A 35 17.24 -32.46 15.85
C ARG A 35 17.03 -31.76 14.53
N SER A 36 17.42 -32.39 13.44
CA SER A 36 17.22 -31.88 12.07
C SER A 36 15.74 -31.80 11.74
N GLU A 37 14.97 -32.86 12.07
CA GLU A 37 13.52 -32.87 11.90
C GLU A 37 12.84 -31.72 12.66
N LYS A 38 13.24 -31.54 13.94
CA LYS A 38 12.72 -30.42 14.73
C LYS A 38 13.00 -29.08 14.10
N ALA A 39 14.25 -28.84 13.66
CA ALA A 39 14.60 -27.55 13.02
C ALA A 39 13.84 -27.30 11.71
N VAL A 40 13.60 -28.35 10.92
CA VAL A 40 12.78 -28.27 9.69
C VAL A 40 11.32 -27.94 10.04
N ASN A 41 10.78 -28.55 11.09
CA ASN A 41 9.43 -28.27 11.54
C ASN A 41 9.29 -26.84 12.11
N ASP A 42 10.22 -26.41 12.96
CA ASP A 42 10.22 -25.06 13.53
C ASP A 42 10.31 -24.00 12.42
N LEU A 43 11.08 -24.24 11.35
CA LEU A 43 11.17 -23.35 10.21
C LEU A 43 9.96 -23.44 9.28
N GLY A 44 9.56 -24.66 8.90
CA GLY A 44 8.57 -24.91 7.87
C GLY A 44 7.12 -24.77 8.34
N LEU A 45 6.84 -25.17 9.57
CA LEU A 45 5.48 -25.17 10.12
C LEU A 45 5.17 -23.93 10.96
N ASP A 46 6.19 -23.30 11.56
CA ASP A 46 6.00 -22.18 12.45
C ASP A 46 6.55 -20.87 11.85
N ALA A 47 7.86 -20.75 11.62
CA ALA A 47 8.47 -19.47 11.26
C ALA A 47 8.03 -18.95 9.87
N LEU A 48 8.00 -19.81 8.84
CA LEU A 48 7.60 -19.41 7.48
C LEU A 48 6.13 -19.00 7.40
N PRO A 49 5.16 -19.77 7.91
CA PRO A 49 3.76 -19.37 7.94
C PRO A 49 3.52 -18.08 8.74
N ASN A 50 4.22 -17.88 9.87
CA ASN A 50 4.16 -16.64 10.64
C ASN A 50 4.59 -15.45 9.79
N ILE A 51 5.78 -15.51 9.19
CA ILE A 51 6.29 -14.44 8.32
C ILE A 51 5.35 -14.19 7.15
N GLN A 52 4.87 -15.24 6.50
CA GLN A 52 3.97 -15.11 5.34
C GLN A 52 2.65 -14.45 5.71
N SER A 53 2.05 -14.81 6.84
CA SER A 53 0.83 -14.21 7.32
C SER A 53 1.01 -12.71 7.62
N LEU A 54 2.10 -12.35 8.31
CA LEU A 54 2.43 -10.95 8.60
C LEU A 54 2.66 -10.13 7.32
N ILE A 55 3.39 -10.67 6.35
CA ILE A 55 3.61 -10.03 5.05
C ILE A 55 2.27 -9.83 4.33
N THR A 56 1.38 -10.81 4.37
CA THR A 56 0.05 -10.71 3.78
C THR A 56 -0.75 -9.59 4.44
N ILE A 57 -0.76 -9.49 5.77
CA ILE A 57 -1.42 -8.38 6.50
C ILE A 57 -0.87 -7.03 6.02
N MET A 58 0.45 -6.90 5.90
CA MET A 58 1.08 -5.66 5.44
C MET A 58 0.72 -5.34 3.98
N GLN A 59 0.73 -6.32 3.08
CA GLN A 59 0.38 -6.16 1.68
C GLN A 59 -1.08 -5.73 1.52
N GLN A 60 -2.00 -6.38 2.22
CA GLN A 60 -3.42 -6.01 2.17
C GLN A 60 -3.67 -4.62 2.78
N THR A 61 -2.94 -4.25 3.84
CA THR A 61 -2.97 -2.89 4.38
C THR A 61 -2.52 -1.86 3.34
N ALA A 62 -1.47 -2.16 2.58
CA ALA A 62 -0.99 -1.29 1.51
C ALA A 62 -1.98 -1.20 0.33
N GLN A 63 -2.67 -2.29 -0.01
CA GLN A 63 -3.73 -2.29 -1.03
C GLN A 63 -4.93 -1.44 -0.61
N ILE A 64 -5.39 -1.58 0.64
CA ILE A 64 -6.47 -0.74 1.19
C ILE A 64 -6.07 0.73 1.10
N LYS A 65 -4.86 1.07 1.53
CA LYS A 65 -4.33 2.43 1.44
C LYS A 65 -4.28 2.97 0.01
N SER A 66 -3.88 2.16 -0.95
CA SER A 66 -3.86 2.53 -2.37
C SER A 66 -5.26 2.80 -2.90
N ALA A 67 -6.22 1.94 -2.57
CA ALA A 67 -7.62 2.11 -2.95
C ALA A 67 -8.23 3.36 -2.31
N MET A 68 -7.99 3.60 -1.00
CA MET A 68 -8.41 4.83 -0.32
C MET A 68 -7.86 6.09 -1.00
N ARG A 69 -6.59 6.09 -1.44
CA ARG A 69 -6.02 7.21 -2.19
C ARG A 69 -6.72 7.46 -3.51
N THR A 70 -7.17 6.43 -4.19
CA THR A 70 -7.95 6.58 -5.43
C THR A 70 -9.32 7.21 -5.15
N LEU A 71 -9.94 6.91 -4.00
CA LEU A 71 -11.18 7.55 -3.57
C LEU A 71 -11.02 9.06 -3.30
N LEU A 72 -9.81 9.53 -3.00
CA LEU A 72 -9.51 10.96 -2.82
C LEU A 72 -9.45 11.73 -4.14
N ASN A 73 -9.41 11.05 -5.29
CA ASN A 73 -9.41 11.73 -6.58
C ASN A 73 -10.79 12.33 -6.84
N PRO A 74 -10.92 13.66 -6.92
CA PRO A 74 -12.22 14.31 -7.16
C PRO A 74 -12.78 13.98 -8.56
N GLY A 75 -11.95 13.55 -9.51
CA GLY A 75 -12.35 13.15 -10.86
C GLY A 75 -12.60 11.65 -11.02
N ALA A 76 -12.52 10.85 -9.95
CA ALA A 76 -12.80 9.42 -10.03
C ALA A 76 -14.27 9.16 -10.40
N SER A 77 -14.49 8.31 -11.40
CA SER A 77 -15.83 7.91 -11.81
C SER A 77 -16.55 7.11 -10.70
N VAL A 78 -17.87 7.04 -10.78
CA VAL A 78 -18.68 6.23 -9.87
C VAL A 78 -18.27 4.76 -9.94
N ASP A 79 -17.99 4.24 -11.14
CA ASP A 79 -17.54 2.86 -11.33
C ASP A 79 -16.14 2.62 -10.75
N ASP A 80 -15.24 3.60 -10.89
CA ASP A 80 -13.92 3.52 -10.25
C ASP A 80 -14.04 3.48 -8.72
N ARG A 81 -14.87 4.34 -8.13
CA ARG A 81 -15.13 4.35 -6.68
C ARG A 81 -15.69 3.02 -6.21
N LYS A 82 -16.71 2.50 -6.90
CA LYS A 82 -17.31 1.21 -6.59
C LYS A 82 -16.28 0.08 -6.64
N ARG A 83 -15.47 0.03 -7.70
CA ARG A 83 -14.39 -0.95 -7.85
C ARG A 83 -13.37 -0.85 -6.71
N GLN A 84 -13.01 0.37 -6.26
CA GLN A 84 -12.11 0.54 -5.13
C GLN A 84 -12.72 0.04 -3.83
N MET A 85 -14.00 0.26 -3.59
CA MET A 85 -14.69 -0.28 -2.41
C MET A 85 -14.74 -1.82 -2.43
N GLU A 86 -14.95 -2.45 -3.59
CA GLU A 86 -14.86 -3.89 -3.77
C GLU A 86 -13.44 -4.42 -3.51
N ASN A 87 -12.41 -3.73 -4.01
CA ASN A 87 -11.00 -4.05 -3.75
C ASN A 87 -10.68 -3.96 -2.25
N ILE A 88 -11.17 -2.93 -1.56
CA ILE A 88 -11.01 -2.76 -0.11
C ILE A 88 -11.69 -3.92 0.63
N ALA A 89 -12.92 -4.27 0.27
CA ALA A 89 -13.64 -5.37 0.92
C ALA A 89 -12.90 -6.71 0.76
N THR A 90 -12.34 -6.98 -0.43
CA THR A 90 -11.52 -8.16 -0.70
C THR A 90 -10.25 -8.15 0.14
N ALA A 91 -9.53 -7.02 0.14
CA ALA A 91 -8.29 -6.88 0.90
C ALA A 91 -8.51 -7.01 2.42
N VAL A 92 -9.61 -6.49 2.96
CA VAL A 92 -9.99 -6.67 4.38
C VAL A 92 -10.21 -8.15 4.68
N LYS A 93 -10.95 -8.87 3.83
CA LYS A 93 -11.20 -10.31 4.01
C LYS A 93 -9.90 -11.13 4.01
N GLU A 94 -8.98 -10.84 3.09
CA GLU A 94 -7.69 -11.52 3.03
C GLU A 94 -6.79 -11.18 4.22
N LEU A 95 -6.83 -9.94 4.68
CA LEU A 95 -6.13 -9.47 5.85
C LEU A 95 -6.62 -10.18 7.12
N ASP A 96 -7.94 -10.25 7.32
CA ASP A 96 -8.54 -10.91 8.47
C ASP A 96 -8.24 -12.41 8.48
N ALA A 97 -8.27 -13.07 7.31
CA ALA A 97 -7.87 -14.47 7.17
C ALA A 97 -6.39 -14.67 7.53
N ALA A 98 -5.49 -13.80 7.05
CA ALA A 98 -4.08 -13.88 7.39
C ALA A 98 -3.81 -13.63 8.88
N LYS A 99 -4.57 -12.70 9.49
CA LYS A 99 -4.49 -12.43 10.93
C LYS A 99 -4.93 -13.64 11.75
N GLN A 100 -6.02 -14.31 11.37
CA GLN A 100 -6.49 -15.53 12.02
C GLN A 100 -5.47 -16.66 11.93
N VAL A 101 -4.83 -16.82 10.75
CA VAL A 101 -3.75 -17.80 10.59
C VAL A 101 -2.58 -17.49 11.52
N TYR A 102 -2.13 -16.23 11.57
CA TYR A 102 -1.05 -15.81 12.46
C TYR A 102 -1.36 -16.03 13.93
N GLU A 103 -2.56 -15.68 14.38
CA GLU A 103 -3.00 -15.83 15.77
C GLU A 103 -3.14 -17.29 16.21
N ALA A 104 -3.34 -18.22 15.26
CA ALA A 104 -3.42 -19.66 15.53
C ALA A 104 -2.05 -20.33 15.62
N LEU A 105 -0.99 -19.71 15.13
CA LEU A 105 0.37 -20.25 15.11
C LEU A 105 1.07 -19.99 16.46
N PRO A 106 2.02 -20.87 16.87
CA PRO A 106 2.85 -20.66 18.03
C PRO A 106 3.65 -19.36 17.90
N GLN A 107 3.70 -18.58 18.98
CA GLN A 107 4.45 -17.33 19.04
C GLN A 107 5.51 -17.40 20.14
N GLU A 108 6.70 -16.92 19.84
CA GLU A 108 7.73 -16.69 20.85
C GLU A 108 7.34 -15.56 21.81
N ALA A 109 7.80 -15.62 23.06
CA ALA A 109 7.42 -14.63 24.08
C ALA A 109 7.71 -13.17 23.68
N ALA A 110 8.84 -12.93 22.97
CA ALA A 110 9.19 -11.62 22.46
C ALA A 110 8.25 -11.16 21.33
N GLU A 111 7.83 -12.09 20.49
CA GLU A 111 6.87 -11.86 19.41
C GLU A 111 5.49 -11.53 19.96
N ALA A 112 5.01 -12.35 20.91
CA ALA A 112 3.73 -12.13 21.61
C ALA A 112 3.66 -10.76 22.28
N ALA A 113 4.75 -10.30 22.89
CA ALA A 113 4.82 -8.98 23.51
C ALA A 113 4.70 -7.82 22.48
N ILE A 114 5.23 -7.98 21.28
CA ILE A 114 5.05 -6.99 20.21
C ILE A 114 3.63 -7.07 19.68
N TRP A 115 3.08 -8.28 19.50
CA TRP A 115 1.71 -8.50 19.06
C TRP A 115 0.68 -7.89 20.01
N GLU A 116 0.92 -8.00 21.33
CA GLU A 116 0.07 -7.35 22.34
C GLU A 116 0.07 -5.81 22.19
N ARG A 117 1.22 -5.19 21.90
CA ARG A 117 1.31 -3.75 21.61
C ARG A 117 0.68 -3.39 20.25
N PHE A 118 0.73 -4.29 19.30
CA PHE A 118 0.11 -4.10 17.98
C PHE A 118 -1.43 -4.04 18.06
N GLN A 119 -2.07 -4.83 18.91
CA GLN A 119 -3.54 -4.90 19.00
C GLN A 119 -4.22 -3.53 19.21
N PRO A 120 -3.82 -2.69 20.19
CA PRO A 120 -4.40 -1.36 20.34
C PRO A 120 -4.07 -0.43 19.17
N ALA A 121 -2.86 -0.51 18.59
CA ALA A 121 -2.49 0.27 17.41
C ALA A 121 -3.34 -0.14 16.20
N TRP A 122 -3.59 -1.43 16.02
CA TRP A 122 -4.47 -1.94 14.98
C TRP A 122 -5.92 -1.52 15.16
N LYS A 123 -6.42 -1.54 16.40
CA LYS A 123 -7.76 -1.02 16.70
C LYS A 123 -7.89 0.45 16.32
N GLN A 124 -6.83 1.25 16.52
CA GLN A 124 -6.82 2.64 16.07
C GLN A 124 -6.88 2.74 14.54
N VAL A 125 -6.12 1.91 13.82
CA VAL A 125 -6.19 1.84 12.34
C VAL A 125 -7.61 1.56 11.87
N LEU A 126 -8.28 0.59 12.50
CA LEU A 126 -9.67 0.24 12.14
C LEU A 126 -10.64 1.39 12.40
N SER A 127 -10.51 2.05 13.54
CA SER A 127 -11.33 3.22 13.91
C SER A 127 -11.12 4.38 12.93
N ASP A 128 -9.86 4.67 12.58
CA ASP A 128 -9.54 5.74 11.64
C ASP A 128 -10.06 5.46 10.22
N ARG A 129 -10.01 4.19 9.79
CA ARG A 129 -10.59 3.74 8.51
C ARG A 129 -12.11 3.81 8.53
N GLU A 130 -12.75 3.44 9.62
CA GLU A 130 -14.20 3.54 9.78
C GLU A 130 -14.67 5.00 9.60
N GLU A 131 -13.99 5.96 10.24
CA GLU A 131 -14.30 7.37 10.06
C GLU A 131 -14.04 7.83 8.61
N PHE A 132 -12.96 7.37 7.97
CA PHE A 132 -12.73 7.62 6.55
C PHE A 132 -13.90 7.13 5.67
N PHE A 133 -14.37 5.90 5.87
CA PHE A 133 -15.46 5.35 5.08
C PHE A 133 -16.79 6.05 5.36
N LYS A 134 -17.01 6.50 6.57
CA LYS A 134 -18.17 7.31 6.94
C LYS A 134 -18.16 8.64 6.19
N ILE A 135 -17.04 9.37 6.21
CA ILE A 135 -16.90 10.63 5.46
C ILE A 135 -17.03 10.36 3.95
N ASN A 136 -16.45 9.25 3.43
CA ASN A 136 -16.59 8.87 2.03
C ASN A 136 -18.06 8.61 1.66
N SER A 137 -18.81 7.91 2.51
CA SER A 137 -20.24 7.69 2.30
C SER A 137 -21.07 8.98 2.29
N GLU A 138 -20.73 9.91 3.21
CA GLU A 138 -21.36 11.24 3.23
C GLU A 138 -21.03 12.04 1.96
N PHE A 139 -19.79 11.92 1.45
CA PHE A 139 -19.38 12.53 0.20
C PHE A 139 -20.11 11.93 -1.01
N GLU A 140 -20.15 10.61 -1.10
CA GLU A 140 -20.83 9.90 -2.20
C GLU A 140 -22.33 10.17 -2.23
N ALA A 141 -22.96 10.34 -1.07
CA ALA A 141 -24.38 10.68 -0.95
C ALA A 141 -24.73 12.04 -1.55
N LEU A 142 -23.75 12.93 -1.77
CA LEU A 142 -23.97 14.19 -2.47
C LEU A 142 -24.04 14.03 -3.98
N GLU A 143 -23.57 12.89 -4.52
CA GLU A 143 -23.55 12.56 -5.95
C GLU A 143 -22.89 13.65 -6.82
N VAL A 144 -21.86 14.31 -6.29
CA VAL A 144 -21.05 15.33 -6.99
C VAL A 144 -19.79 14.69 -7.52
N SER A 145 -19.74 14.45 -8.83
CA SER A 145 -18.62 13.71 -9.46
C SER A 145 -17.28 14.42 -9.37
N ASN A 146 -17.24 15.74 -9.54
CA ASN A 146 -16.01 16.56 -9.42
C ASN A 146 -16.33 17.91 -8.78
N PRO A 147 -16.38 17.97 -7.44
CA PRO A 147 -16.79 19.20 -6.74
C PRO A 147 -15.82 20.36 -6.97
N THR A 148 -14.53 20.08 -7.14
CA THR A 148 -13.53 21.12 -7.37
C THR A 148 -13.70 21.77 -8.74
N ALA A 149 -13.88 20.94 -9.78
CA ALA A 149 -14.15 21.44 -11.13
C ALA A 149 -15.47 22.20 -11.18
N LEU A 150 -16.52 21.66 -10.55
CA LEU A 150 -17.82 22.31 -10.47
C LEU A 150 -17.72 23.65 -9.77
N GLN A 151 -17.05 23.72 -8.63
CA GLN A 151 -16.88 24.99 -7.89
C GLN A 151 -16.12 26.04 -8.73
N SER A 152 -15.04 25.61 -9.42
CA SER A 152 -14.25 26.49 -10.29
C SER A 152 -15.08 27.00 -11.47
N ALA A 153 -15.82 26.12 -12.15
CA ALA A 153 -16.68 26.46 -13.26
C ALA A 153 -17.80 27.46 -12.86
N LEU A 154 -18.46 27.19 -11.73
CA LEU A 154 -19.49 28.09 -11.21
C LEU A 154 -18.92 29.46 -10.80
N PHE A 155 -17.68 29.48 -10.30
CA PHE A 155 -17.01 30.74 -9.97
C PHE A 155 -16.65 31.52 -11.23
N GLU A 156 -16.12 30.87 -12.24
CA GLU A 156 -15.72 31.47 -13.51
C GLU A 156 -16.92 32.05 -14.26
N VAL A 157 -17.98 31.26 -14.39
CA VAL A 157 -19.24 31.75 -15.02
C VAL A 157 -19.78 32.97 -14.31
N ARG A 158 -19.86 32.93 -12.96
CA ARG A 158 -20.30 34.08 -12.19
C ARG A 158 -19.40 35.29 -12.41
N GLY A 159 -18.08 35.10 -12.40
CA GLY A 159 -17.10 36.16 -12.65
C GLY A 159 -17.26 36.78 -14.06
N THR A 160 -17.45 35.92 -15.06
CA THR A 160 -17.67 36.34 -16.45
C THR A 160 -19.00 37.06 -16.61
N LEU A 161 -20.07 36.58 -15.96
CA LEU A 161 -21.37 37.27 -15.93
C LEU A 161 -21.25 38.71 -15.36
N TRP A 162 -20.57 38.89 -14.23
CA TRP A 162 -20.36 40.21 -13.65
C TRP A 162 -19.53 41.10 -14.55
N LYS A 163 -18.48 40.60 -15.18
CA LYS A 163 -17.68 41.33 -16.17
C LYS A 163 -18.54 41.75 -17.37
N THR A 164 -19.39 40.86 -17.86
CA THR A 164 -20.31 41.14 -18.97
C THR A 164 -21.34 42.18 -18.59
N ILE A 165 -21.95 42.07 -17.40
CA ILE A 165 -22.87 43.09 -16.89
C ILE A 165 -22.19 44.46 -16.83
N TYR A 166 -20.97 44.52 -16.31
CA TYR A 166 -20.21 45.79 -16.22
C TYR A 166 -19.89 46.35 -17.62
N SER A 167 -19.40 45.51 -18.54
CA SER A 167 -19.09 45.93 -19.90
C SER A 167 -20.34 46.47 -20.62
N LEU A 168 -21.42 45.68 -20.61
CA LEU A 168 -22.69 46.10 -21.21
C LEU A 168 -23.26 47.41 -20.56
N THR A 169 -23.11 47.57 -19.25
CA THR A 169 -23.51 48.80 -18.59
C THR A 169 -22.77 50.00 -19.16
N ARG A 170 -21.46 49.89 -19.37
CA ARG A 170 -20.64 50.92 -19.99
C ARG A 170 -21.02 51.20 -21.45
N GLN A 171 -21.22 50.15 -22.24
CA GLN A 171 -21.61 50.30 -23.66
C GLN A 171 -22.97 50.95 -23.80
N VAL A 172 -23.96 50.42 -23.12
CA VAL A 172 -25.35 50.79 -23.28
C VAL A 172 -25.67 52.15 -22.59
N LYS A 173 -25.07 52.43 -21.43
CA LYS A 173 -25.39 53.66 -20.65
C LYS A 173 -24.39 54.79 -20.81
N GLN A 174 -23.16 54.50 -21.25
CA GLN A 174 -22.07 55.51 -21.36
C GLN A 174 -21.57 55.70 -22.78
N GLY A 175 -22.07 54.91 -23.76
CA GLY A 175 -21.67 55.03 -25.18
C GLY A 175 -20.20 54.62 -25.46
N ALA A 176 -19.61 53.84 -24.56
CA ALA A 176 -18.22 53.42 -24.73
C ALA A 176 -18.09 52.31 -25.82
N THR A 177 -17.32 52.58 -26.83
CA THR A 177 -16.88 51.52 -27.78
C THR A 177 -15.68 50.78 -27.19
N LEU A 178 -15.87 49.49 -26.85
CA LEU A 178 -14.78 48.64 -26.34
C LEU A 178 -14.46 47.60 -27.39
N GLN A 179 -13.23 47.60 -27.91
CA GLN A 179 -12.71 46.58 -28.84
C GLN A 179 -12.50 45.19 -28.24
N GLU A 180 -12.69 45.03 -26.91
CA GLU A 180 -12.50 43.77 -26.18
C GLU A 180 -13.77 42.92 -25.99
N ASP A 181 -14.93 43.43 -26.42
CA ASP A 181 -16.24 42.83 -26.04
C ASP A 181 -16.59 41.56 -26.80
N ASP A 182 -16.03 41.31 -27.98
CA ASP A 182 -16.19 40.03 -28.69
C ASP A 182 -15.53 38.87 -27.92
N LYS A 183 -14.43 39.15 -27.21
CA LYS A 183 -13.77 38.14 -26.37
C LYS A 183 -14.57 37.83 -25.11
N LEU A 184 -15.20 38.84 -24.48
CA LEU A 184 -16.05 38.64 -23.29
C LEU A 184 -17.27 37.79 -23.58
N ASN A 185 -17.89 38.01 -24.74
CA ASN A 185 -19.05 37.23 -25.18
C ASN A 185 -18.68 35.77 -25.50
N THR A 186 -17.56 35.55 -26.15
CA THR A 186 -17.02 34.21 -26.41
C THR A 186 -16.67 33.54 -25.08
N LEU A 187 -16.02 34.25 -24.17
CA LEU A 187 -15.68 33.74 -22.84
C LEU A 187 -16.92 33.38 -22.01
N LEU A 188 -18.02 34.17 -22.11
CA LEU A 188 -19.27 33.84 -21.43
C LEU A 188 -19.91 32.58 -22.01
N VAL A 189 -19.93 32.44 -23.34
CA VAL A 189 -20.46 31.24 -24.01
C VAL A 189 -19.64 30.01 -23.66
N ASP A 190 -18.31 30.11 -23.67
CA ASP A 190 -17.41 29.02 -23.35
C ASP A 190 -17.46 28.63 -21.89
N SER A 191 -17.45 29.61 -20.98
CA SER A 191 -17.58 29.35 -19.55
C SER A 191 -18.92 28.69 -19.20
N GLN A 192 -19.99 29.00 -19.95
CA GLN A 192 -21.27 28.32 -19.77
C GLN A 192 -21.29 26.89 -20.30
N LYS A 193 -20.54 26.57 -21.32
CA LYS A 193 -20.37 25.17 -21.75
C LYS A 193 -19.57 24.38 -20.73
N ASP A 194 -18.50 24.96 -20.20
CA ASP A 194 -17.60 24.29 -19.24
C ASP A 194 -18.31 23.91 -17.96
N TRP A 195 -19.12 24.82 -17.38
CA TRP A 195 -19.85 24.44 -16.16
C TRP A 195 -20.97 23.45 -16.43
N MET A 196 -21.63 23.53 -17.60
CA MET A 196 -22.64 22.55 -18.00
C MET A 196 -22.05 21.16 -18.27
N GLN A 197 -20.80 21.09 -18.74
CA GLN A 197 -20.07 19.84 -18.89
C GLN A 197 -19.51 19.33 -17.55
N ALA A 198 -19.02 20.22 -16.70
CA ALA A 198 -18.56 19.89 -15.36
C ALA A 198 -19.70 19.39 -14.46
N ILE A 199 -20.93 19.83 -14.70
CA ILE A 199 -22.15 19.25 -14.14
C ILE A 199 -22.50 17.96 -14.92
N GLN A 200 -21.60 17.00 -14.99
CA GLN A 200 -21.99 15.60 -15.15
C GLN A 200 -22.62 15.13 -13.83
N VAL A 201 -23.73 15.73 -13.48
CA VAL A 201 -24.41 15.52 -12.23
C VAL A 201 -25.31 14.31 -12.41
N THR A 202 -25.02 13.30 -11.66
CA THR A 202 -25.89 12.14 -11.50
C THR A 202 -27.02 12.40 -10.50
N SER A 203 -26.84 13.38 -9.61
CA SER A 203 -27.83 13.78 -8.62
C SER A 203 -29.09 14.36 -9.25
N PRO A 204 -30.28 13.74 -9.10
CA PRO A 204 -31.54 14.27 -9.60
C PRO A 204 -31.85 15.66 -9.06
N ALA A 205 -31.47 15.94 -7.81
CA ALA A 205 -31.67 17.25 -7.18
C ALA A 205 -30.86 18.34 -7.88
N MET A 206 -29.58 18.07 -8.18
CA MET A 206 -28.75 19.05 -8.88
C MET A 206 -29.13 19.18 -10.35
N VAL A 207 -29.51 18.10 -11.02
CA VAL A 207 -30.08 18.16 -12.37
C VAL A 207 -31.28 19.10 -12.40
N LYS A 208 -32.17 19.02 -11.41
CA LYS A 208 -33.30 19.93 -11.27
C LYS A 208 -32.86 21.38 -11.07
N MET A 209 -31.88 21.63 -10.19
CA MET A 209 -31.33 22.99 -9.98
C MET A 209 -30.79 23.57 -11.30
N VAL A 210 -30.13 22.77 -12.12
CA VAL A 210 -29.64 23.19 -13.45
C VAL A 210 -30.81 23.48 -14.39
N GLN A 211 -31.81 22.60 -14.42
CA GLN A 211 -33.03 22.78 -15.24
C GLN A 211 -33.80 24.04 -14.85
N ASP A 212 -33.86 24.39 -13.56
CA ASP A 212 -34.52 25.59 -13.05
C ASP A 212 -33.79 26.88 -13.52
N ILE A 213 -32.49 26.83 -13.75
CA ILE A 213 -31.68 27.95 -14.25
C ILE A 213 -31.83 28.11 -15.79
N GLN A 214 -32.03 27.04 -16.52
CA GLN A 214 -31.98 27.02 -17.98
C GLN A 214 -32.90 28.05 -18.69
N PRO A 215 -34.16 28.26 -18.29
CA PRO A 215 -35.00 29.26 -18.93
C PRO A 215 -34.44 30.68 -18.80
N ALA A 216 -33.93 31.06 -17.61
CA ALA A 216 -33.32 32.34 -17.38
C ALA A 216 -31.99 32.50 -18.17
N ASN A 217 -31.21 31.43 -18.22
CA ASN A 217 -29.96 31.40 -18.99
C ASN A 217 -30.22 31.58 -20.48
N THR A 218 -31.17 30.85 -21.04
CA THR A 218 -31.56 30.97 -22.46
C THR A 218 -32.06 32.35 -22.79
N ALA A 219 -32.93 32.94 -21.95
CA ALA A 219 -33.44 34.28 -22.12
C ALA A 219 -32.32 35.36 -22.02
N MET A 220 -31.41 35.19 -21.08
CA MET A 220 -30.25 36.06 -20.93
C MET A 220 -29.37 36.04 -22.17
N MET A 221 -28.99 34.86 -22.66
CA MET A 221 -28.14 34.71 -23.83
C MET A 221 -28.78 35.18 -25.11
N ALA A 222 -30.09 34.98 -25.30
CA ALA A 222 -30.85 35.58 -26.40
C ALA A 222 -30.86 37.09 -26.35
N SER A 223 -31.07 37.69 -25.17
CA SER A 223 -31.06 39.14 -24.97
C SER A 223 -29.67 39.73 -25.21
N LEU A 224 -28.59 39.05 -24.84
CA LEU A 224 -27.23 39.45 -25.14
C LEU A 224 -26.99 39.63 -26.64
N GLY A 225 -27.43 38.65 -27.43
CA GLY A 225 -27.35 38.73 -28.90
C GLY A 225 -28.20 39.93 -29.48
N GLN A 226 -29.33 40.25 -28.87
CA GLN A 226 -30.15 41.37 -29.27
C GLN A 226 -29.51 42.73 -28.88
N ILE A 227 -28.97 42.84 -27.66
CA ILE A 227 -28.20 44.01 -27.24
C ILE A 227 -27.06 44.32 -28.18
N GLN A 228 -26.28 43.31 -28.53
CA GLN A 228 -25.14 43.45 -29.47
C GLN A 228 -25.59 43.98 -30.84
N LYS A 229 -26.69 43.43 -31.40
CA LYS A 229 -27.25 43.89 -32.66
C LYS A 229 -27.73 45.32 -32.56
N SER A 230 -28.41 45.72 -31.49
CA SER A 230 -28.88 47.07 -31.28
C SER A 230 -27.72 48.06 -31.09
N VAL A 231 -26.69 47.71 -30.36
CA VAL A 231 -25.48 48.54 -30.21
C VAL A 231 -24.78 48.72 -31.56
N ALA A 232 -24.60 47.60 -32.31
CA ALA A 232 -23.96 47.68 -33.66
C ALA A 232 -24.80 48.49 -34.64
N GLY A 233 -26.13 48.51 -34.51
CA GLY A 233 -27.05 49.33 -35.30
C GLY A 233 -27.20 50.79 -34.83
N GLY A 234 -26.55 51.17 -33.73
CA GLY A 234 -26.61 52.51 -33.18
C GLY A 234 -27.86 52.80 -32.36
N ASP A 235 -28.75 51.81 -32.13
CA ASP A 235 -29.97 51.95 -31.31
C ASP A 235 -29.68 51.67 -29.83
N THR A 236 -29.13 52.66 -29.19
CA THR A 236 -28.76 52.59 -27.76
C THR A 236 -29.99 52.50 -26.81
N ASN A 237 -31.15 53.01 -27.26
CA ASN A 237 -32.38 52.95 -26.46
C ASN A 237 -32.94 51.53 -26.40
N ALA A 238 -33.03 50.84 -27.57
CA ALA A 238 -33.45 49.47 -27.65
C ALA A 238 -32.45 48.57 -26.90
N ALA A 239 -31.14 48.84 -27.03
CA ALA A 239 -30.12 48.14 -26.25
C ALA A 239 -30.30 48.30 -24.74
N ALA A 240 -30.57 49.52 -24.25
CA ALA A 240 -30.83 49.82 -22.85
C ALA A 240 -32.07 49.13 -22.32
N GLU A 241 -33.13 49.12 -23.10
CA GLU A 241 -34.39 48.47 -22.70
C GLU A 241 -34.20 46.95 -22.57
N GLN A 242 -33.53 46.32 -23.55
CA GLN A 242 -33.21 44.89 -23.50
C GLN A 242 -32.27 44.55 -22.33
N PHE A 243 -31.29 45.40 -22.06
CA PHE A 243 -30.37 45.22 -20.95
C PHE A 243 -31.08 45.31 -19.61
N ASP A 244 -31.86 46.37 -19.36
CA ASP A 244 -32.49 46.60 -18.07
C ASP A 244 -33.69 45.66 -17.81
N LYS A 245 -34.51 45.38 -18.85
CA LYS A 245 -35.75 44.60 -18.68
C LYS A 245 -35.60 43.11 -18.88
N VAL A 246 -34.61 42.66 -19.66
CA VAL A 246 -34.45 41.23 -19.99
C VAL A 246 -33.13 40.69 -19.49
N PHE A 247 -31.99 41.31 -19.89
CA PHE A 247 -30.68 40.75 -19.59
C PHE A 247 -30.41 40.73 -18.07
N ILE A 248 -30.49 41.91 -17.41
CA ILE A 248 -30.17 42.00 -15.97
C ILE A 248 -31.07 41.11 -15.10
N PRO A 249 -32.42 41.12 -15.23
CA PRO A 249 -33.26 40.24 -14.42
C PRO A 249 -32.96 38.76 -14.60
N ASN A 250 -32.67 38.33 -15.82
CA ASN A 250 -32.33 36.95 -16.09
C ASN A 250 -30.92 36.59 -15.65
N ALA A 251 -29.94 37.48 -15.83
CA ALA A 251 -28.59 37.28 -15.30
C ALA A 251 -28.60 37.14 -13.77
N MET A 252 -29.38 37.95 -13.09
CA MET A 252 -29.55 37.88 -11.62
C MET A 252 -30.21 36.54 -11.21
N LYS A 253 -31.23 36.08 -11.95
CA LYS A 253 -31.84 34.74 -11.73
C LYS A 253 -30.82 33.61 -11.93
N VAL A 254 -29.96 33.71 -12.94
CA VAL A 254 -28.88 32.73 -13.17
C VAL A 254 -27.90 32.74 -11.99
N ILE A 255 -27.44 33.91 -11.56
CA ILE A 255 -26.52 34.08 -10.43
C ILE A 255 -27.12 33.54 -9.13
N GLU A 256 -28.39 33.86 -8.86
CA GLU A 256 -29.09 33.38 -7.67
C GLU A 256 -29.35 31.85 -7.74
N GLY A 257 -29.75 31.33 -8.91
CA GLY A 257 -29.98 29.92 -9.14
C GLY A 257 -28.70 29.08 -9.02
N MET A 258 -27.54 29.66 -9.28
CA MET A 258 -26.24 28.99 -9.03
C MET A 258 -25.87 28.90 -7.54
N ARG A 259 -26.53 29.65 -6.66
CA ARG A 259 -26.21 29.68 -5.23
C ARG A 259 -26.33 28.28 -4.58
N PRO A 260 -27.45 27.55 -4.75
CA PRO A 260 -27.59 26.20 -4.18
C PRO A 260 -26.57 25.21 -4.77
N LEU A 261 -26.33 25.24 -6.09
CA LEU A 261 -25.31 24.41 -6.74
C LEU A 261 -23.92 24.65 -6.14
N ARG A 262 -23.60 25.93 -5.93
CA ARG A 262 -22.34 26.30 -5.29
C ARG A 262 -22.26 25.83 -3.84
N ALA A 263 -23.36 25.89 -3.11
CA ALA A 263 -23.41 25.42 -1.72
C ALA A 263 -23.13 23.91 -1.65
N GLU A 264 -23.72 23.13 -2.55
CA GLU A 264 -23.45 21.68 -2.64
C GLU A 264 -21.99 21.40 -3.06
N ALA A 265 -21.46 22.13 -4.04
CA ALA A 265 -20.06 22.00 -4.44
C ALA A 265 -19.08 22.35 -3.30
N VAL A 266 -19.35 23.41 -2.54
CA VAL A 266 -18.56 23.80 -1.36
C VAL A 266 -18.65 22.73 -0.27
N LYS A 267 -19.84 22.21 -0.01
CA LYS A 267 -20.05 21.10 0.96
C LYS A 267 -19.27 19.86 0.56
N ALA A 268 -19.37 19.47 -0.72
CA ALA A 268 -18.64 18.33 -1.25
C ALA A 268 -17.11 18.52 -1.19
N ASN A 269 -16.61 19.72 -1.51
CA ASN A 269 -15.18 20.04 -1.36
C ASN A 269 -14.75 19.97 0.11
N GLY A 270 -15.57 20.47 1.03
CA GLY A 270 -15.29 20.39 2.46
C GLY A 270 -15.23 18.94 2.98
N LEU A 271 -16.08 18.05 2.45
CA LEU A 271 -16.02 16.62 2.76
C LEU A 271 -14.78 15.98 2.13
N LEU A 272 -14.43 16.34 0.90
CA LEU A 272 -13.23 15.84 0.23
C LEU A 272 -11.94 16.27 0.97
N GLU A 273 -11.91 17.48 1.49
CA GLU A 273 -10.81 17.97 2.32
C GLU A 273 -10.70 17.19 3.63
N LYS A 274 -11.83 16.97 4.32
CA LYS A 274 -11.87 16.12 5.51
C LYS A 274 -11.44 14.70 5.21
N LEU A 275 -11.91 14.14 4.09
CA LEU A 275 -11.56 12.82 3.63
C LEU A 275 -10.05 12.72 3.35
N SER A 276 -9.49 13.75 2.70
CA SER A 276 -8.06 13.86 2.45
C SER A 276 -7.26 13.93 3.76
N GLN A 277 -7.68 14.75 4.71
CA GLN A 277 -7.05 14.84 6.03
C GLN A 277 -7.11 13.50 6.76
N GLN A 278 -8.27 12.85 6.76
CA GLN A 278 -8.45 11.56 7.41
C GLN A 278 -7.59 10.47 6.74
N GLY A 279 -7.63 10.36 5.41
CA GLY A 279 -6.92 9.30 4.69
C GLY A 279 -5.41 9.52 4.56
N MET A 280 -4.99 10.78 4.32
CA MET A 280 -3.58 11.08 4.03
C MET A 280 -2.76 11.42 5.27
N VAL A 281 -3.40 11.77 6.38
CA VAL A 281 -2.72 12.08 7.64
C VAL A 281 -3.10 11.07 8.70
N THR A 282 -4.35 11.07 9.16
CA THR A 282 -4.76 10.27 10.32
C THR A 282 -4.57 8.77 10.07
N CYS A 283 -5.17 8.22 9.01
CA CYS A 283 -5.01 6.80 8.68
C CYS A 283 -3.57 6.42 8.36
N ARG A 284 -2.83 7.30 7.68
CA ARG A 284 -1.41 7.05 7.39
C ARG A 284 -0.57 6.93 8.67
N ASP A 285 -0.80 7.79 9.65
CA ASP A 285 0.01 7.84 10.85
C ASP A 285 -0.27 6.63 11.76
N SER A 286 -1.54 6.25 11.92
CA SER A 286 -1.91 5.03 12.63
C SER A 286 -1.41 3.76 11.91
N GLU A 287 -1.57 3.69 10.58
CA GLU A 287 -1.04 2.57 9.77
C GLU A 287 0.49 2.46 9.84
N THR A 288 1.20 3.58 9.82
CA THR A 288 2.67 3.59 9.91
C THR A 288 3.12 3.00 11.24
N THR A 289 2.43 3.33 12.32
CA THR A 289 2.70 2.79 13.65
C THR A 289 2.44 1.28 13.70
N ALA A 290 1.28 0.84 13.23
CA ALA A 290 0.91 -0.58 13.23
C ALA A 290 1.82 -1.42 12.32
N VAL A 291 2.07 -0.97 11.09
CA VAL A 291 2.96 -1.63 10.13
C VAL A 291 4.41 -1.66 10.63
N GLY A 292 4.84 -0.62 11.37
CA GLY A 292 6.13 -0.62 12.05
C GLY A 292 6.29 -1.80 13.02
N MET A 293 5.27 -2.07 13.82
CA MET A 293 5.27 -3.22 14.74
C MET A 293 5.24 -4.57 14.00
N LEU A 294 4.48 -4.68 12.90
CA LEU A 294 4.50 -5.89 12.05
C LEU A 294 5.90 -6.14 11.47
N ASN A 295 6.58 -5.08 11.02
CA ASN A 295 7.96 -5.18 10.54
C ASN A 295 8.92 -5.60 11.67
N GLU A 296 8.72 -5.13 12.88
CA GLU A 296 9.50 -5.55 14.06
C GLU A 296 9.35 -7.06 14.29
N ILE A 297 8.12 -7.59 14.21
CA ILE A 297 7.84 -9.02 14.34
C ILE A 297 8.48 -9.81 13.17
N VAL A 298 8.31 -9.36 11.93
CA VAL A 298 8.90 -10.00 10.76
C VAL A 298 10.43 -10.09 10.89
N ASN A 299 11.08 -9.02 11.35
CA ASN A 299 12.52 -9.00 11.55
C ASN A 299 12.96 -9.92 12.70
N LEU A 300 12.16 -9.99 13.77
CA LEU A 300 12.39 -10.93 14.87
C LEU A 300 12.30 -12.36 14.36
N ASN A 301 11.24 -12.71 13.65
CA ASN A 301 11.04 -14.05 13.11
C ASN A 301 12.13 -14.45 12.09
N LYS A 302 12.57 -13.52 11.26
CA LYS A 302 13.73 -13.73 10.38
C LYS A 302 14.98 -14.05 11.18
N LYS A 303 15.24 -13.29 12.23
CA LYS A 303 16.40 -13.53 13.10
C LYS A 303 16.32 -14.90 13.77
N ILE A 304 15.16 -15.27 14.32
CA ILE A 304 14.93 -16.58 14.93
C ILE A 304 15.17 -17.70 13.89
N ALA A 305 14.66 -17.53 12.68
CA ALA A 305 14.87 -18.46 11.59
C ALA A 305 16.38 -18.58 11.24
N ASP A 306 17.08 -17.46 11.09
CA ASP A 306 18.52 -17.44 10.79
C ASP A 306 19.34 -18.10 11.92
N ASP A 307 19.03 -17.81 13.18
CA ASP A 307 19.68 -18.41 14.34
C ASP A 307 19.40 -19.93 14.40
N THR A 308 18.18 -20.35 14.08
CA THR A 308 17.80 -21.78 14.01
C THR A 308 18.56 -22.49 12.89
N VAL A 309 18.64 -21.89 11.69
CA VAL A 309 19.42 -22.42 10.57
C VAL A 309 20.90 -22.54 10.95
N LYS A 310 21.47 -21.51 11.53
CA LYS A 310 22.87 -21.47 11.97
C LYS A 310 23.14 -22.55 13.03
N ALA A 311 22.34 -22.60 14.07
CA ALA A 311 22.47 -23.63 15.11
C ALA A 311 22.35 -25.05 14.55
N SER A 312 21.41 -25.27 13.59
CA SER A 312 21.25 -26.56 12.93
C SER A 312 22.44 -26.90 12.07
N THR A 313 22.99 -25.94 11.34
CA THR A 313 24.18 -26.11 10.50
C THR A 313 25.42 -26.42 11.35
N ASP A 314 25.62 -25.67 12.43
CA ASP A 314 26.71 -25.86 13.37
C ASP A 314 26.63 -27.25 14.04
N ASN A 315 25.43 -27.64 14.47
CA ASN A 315 25.17 -29.00 15.02
C ASN A 315 25.42 -30.09 13.95
N ALA A 316 24.99 -29.89 12.73
CA ALA A 316 25.23 -30.85 11.64
C ALA A 316 26.73 -30.97 11.34
N HIS A 317 27.47 -29.87 11.34
CA HIS A 317 28.94 -29.87 11.21
C HIS A 317 29.62 -30.62 12.37
N PHE A 318 29.22 -30.32 13.61
CA PHE A 318 29.72 -31.02 14.78
C PHE A 318 29.45 -32.53 14.71
N LEU A 319 28.21 -32.92 14.41
CA LEU A 319 27.82 -34.34 14.27
C LEU A 319 28.57 -35.01 13.15
N LYS A 320 28.79 -34.34 12.00
CA LYS A 320 29.58 -34.83 10.88
C LYS A 320 31.03 -35.09 11.29
N ILE A 321 31.66 -34.19 11.99
CA ILE A 321 33.04 -34.34 12.50
C ILE A 321 33.06 -35.44 13.53
N LEU A 322 32.11 -35.50 14.45
CA LEU A 322 32.01 -36.51 15.47
C LEU A 322 31.83 -37.93 14.85
N CYS A 323 30.95 -38.07 13.86
CA CYS A 323 30.75 -39.30 13.14
C CYS A 323 32.00 -39.71 12.37
N LEU A 324 32.66 -38.78 11.67
CA LEU A 324 33.91 -39.03 10.97
C LEU A 324 35.05 -39.46 11.90
N THR A 325 35.23 -38.77 13.00
CA THR A 325 36.26 -39.10 13.98
C THR A 325 35.97 -40.41 14.67
N ALA A 326 34.72 -40.69 15.06
CA ALA A 326 34.30 -41.95 15.64
C ALA A 326 34.46 -43.12 14.63
N MET A 327 34.19 -42.89 13.35
CA MET A 327 34.41 -43.85 12.27
C MET A 327 35.90 -44.18 12.11
N ILE A 328 36.76 -43.13 12.07
CA ILE A 328 38.21 -43.31 11.94
C ILE A 328 38.76 -44.05 13.16
N VAL A 329 38.36 -43.64 14.37
CA VAL A 329 38.76 -44.29 15.62
C VAL A 329 38.21 -45.72 15.69
N GLY A 330 36.96 -45.92 15.29
CA GLY A 330 36.35 -47.27 15.21
C GLY A 330 37.10 -48.21 14.25
N VAL A 331 37.44 -47.68 13.06
CA VAL A 331 38.26 -48.43 12.07
C VAL A 331 39.66 -48.68 12.61
N ALA A 332 40.29 -47.69 13.23
CA ALA A 332 41.64 -47.84 13.82
C ALA A 332 41.66 -48.87 14.97
N LEU A 333 40.60 -48.82 15.85
CA LEU A 333 40.43 -49.81 16.93
C LEU A 333 40.12 -51.21 16.38
N ALA A 334 39.24 -51.27 15.35
CA ALA A 334 38.92 -52.56 14.71
C ALA A 334 40.16 -53.15 14.02
N LEU A 335 40.95 -52.35 13.30
CA LEU A 335 42.22 -52.79 12.69
C LEU A 335 43.26 -53.14 13.74
N GLY A 336 43.38 -52.34 14.83
CA GLY A 336 44.29 -52.61 15.94
C GLY A 336 43.95 -53.88 16.69
N LEU A 337 42.67 -54.08 17.02
CA LEU A 337 42.18 -55.34 17.62
C LEU A 337 42.33 -56.53 16.68
N GLY A 338 42.00 -56.35 15.40
CA GLY A 338 42.20 -57.40 14.36
C GLY A 338 43.67 -57.81 14.23
N PHE A 339 44.58 -56.81 14.21
CA PHE A 339 46.02 -57.06 14.19
C PHE A 339 46.52 -57.78 15.44
N LEU A 340 46.05 -57.34 16.65
CA LEU A 340 46.44 -58.03 17.90
C LEU A 340 45.91 -59.45 17.99
N ILE A 341 44.64 -59.64 17.52
CA ILE A 341 44.03 -60.99 17.47
C ILE A 341 44.75 -61.86 16.44
N SER A 342 44.99 -61.31 15.23
CA SER A 342 45.70 -61.97 14.16
C SER A 342 47.13 -62.39 14.60
N ARG A 343 47.86 -61.47 15.27
CA ARG A 343 49.19 -61.75 15.85
C ARG A 343 49.14 -62.78 16.98
N GLY A 344 48.04 -62.73 17.81
CA GLY A 344 47.82 -63.72 18.86
C GLY A 344 47.44 -65.10 18.39
N ILE A 345 46.77 -65.13 17.23
CA ILE A 345 46.35 -66.41 16.56
C ILE A 345 47.47 -66.98 15.73
N ASN A 346 48.30 -66.20 15.03
CA ASN A 346 49.37 -66.59 14.18
C ASN A 346 50.47 -67.39 14.94
N ASN A 347 50.59 -67.25 16.25
CA ASN A 347 51.47 -68.02 17.12
C ASN A 347 50.90 -69.34 17.59
N GLY A 348 49.61 -69.64 17.28
CA GLY A 348 48.96 -70.91 17.72
C GLY A 348 48.19 -71.68 16.66
N LEU A 349 48.08 -71.17 15.42
CA LEU A 349 47.09 -71.70 14.49
C LEU A 349 47.60 -71.95 13.08
N ARG A 350 48.47 -72.96 12.90
CA ARG A 350 48.62 -73.56 11.60
C ARG A 350 47.41 -74.42 11.20
N HIS A 351 46.37 -74.50 12.03
CA HIS A 351 45.22 -75.38 11.76
C HIS A 351 43.89 -74.69 11.46
N ILE A 352 43.81 -73.35 11.43
CA ILE A 352 42.52 -72.67 11.21
C ILE A 352 42.56 -71.70 10.00
N ILE A 353 43.30 -72.08 8.95
CA ILE A 353 43.37 -71.23 7.72
C ILE A 353 42.02 -71.19 6.97
N SER A 354 41.17 -72.20 7.10
CA SER A 354 39.89 -72.21 6.43
C SER A 354 38.82 -71.33 7.12
N GLY A 355 38.99 -71.02 8.42
CA GLY A 355 38.07 -70.07 9.11
C GLY A 355 38.41 -68.62 8.87
N LEU A 356 39.65 -68.30 8.49
CA LEU A 356 40.09 -66.95 8.26
C LEU A 356 39.55 -66.36 6.93
N SER A 357 39.37 -67.26 5.90
CA SER A 357 38.81 -66.89 4.61
C SER A 357 37.34 -66.43 4.78
N ALA A 358 36.55 -67.14 5.58
CA ALA A 358 35.15 -66.81 5.83
C ALA A 358 35.01 -65.49 6.63
N GLY A 359 36.00 -65.21 7.53
CA GLY A 359 36.00 -63.97 8.28
C GLY A 359 36.37 -62.69 7.42
N ALA A 360 37.28 -62.91 6.45
CA ALA A 360 37.66 -61.88 5.51
C ALA A 360 36.49 -61.52 4.56
N ASP A 361 35.75 -62.56 4.09
CA ASP A 361 34.58 -62.35 3.23
C ASP A 361 33.45 -61.56 3.97
N GLN A 362 33.35 -61.76 5.27
CA GLN A 362 32.33 -61.01 6.09
C GLN A 362 32.74 -59.59 6.38
N VAL A 363 34.06 -59.36 6.51
CA VAL A 363 34.58 -57.94 6.67
C VAL A 363 34.45 -57.20 5.34
N ASP A 364 34.62 -57.83 4.19
CA ASP A 364 34.43 -57.26 2.87
C ASP A 364 32.96 -56.90 2.63
N SER A 365 32.05 -57.84 3.02
CA SER A 365 30.59 -57.59 2.96
C SER A 365 30.16 -56.39 3.87
N ALA A 366 30.72 -56.29 5.07
CA ALA A 366 30.44 -55.19 6.00
C ALA A 366 31.02 -53.85 5.49
N SER A 367 32.20 -53.88 4.87
CA SER A 367 32.82 -52.68 4.24
C SER A 367 32.03 -52.21 3.03
N THR A 368 31.50 -53.15 2.23
CA THR A 368 30.62 -52.83 1.11
C THR A 368 29.31 -52.20 1.60
N GLN A 369 28.75 -52.75 2.68
CA GLN A 369 27.51 -52.19 3.26
C GLN A 369 27.72 -50.81 3.91
N ILE A 370 28.88 -50.59 4.56
CA ILE A 370 29.26 -49.27 5.08
C ILE A 370 29.49 -48.28 3.94
N SER A 371 30.12 -48.72 2.83
CA SER A 371 30.32 -47.92 1.64
C SER A 371 28.98 -47.49 1.02
N GLN A 372 28.03 -48.43 0.91
CA GLN A 372 26.66 -48.12 0.41
C GLN A 372 25.91 -47.17 1.33
N SER A 373 26.01 -47.36 2.67
CA SER A 373 25.38 -46.49 3.62
C SER A 373 26.02 -45.08 3.63
N SER A 374 27.32 -44.99 3.43
CA SER A 374 28.04 -43.73 3.28
C SER A 374 27.67 -42.99 1.99
N GLN A 375 27.47 -43.78 0.90
CA GLN A 375 26.99 -43.23 -0.36
C GLN A 375 25.57 -42.67 -0.22
N GLN A 376 24.67 -43.40 0.42
CA GLN A 376 23.30 -42.94 0.69
C GLN A 376 23.28 -41.67 1.59
N LEU A 377 24.20 -41.61 2.57
CA LEU A 377 24.32 -40.44 3.42
C LEU A 377 24.84 -39.21 2.63
N ALA A 378 25.80 -39.45 1.71
CA ALA A 378 26.33 -38.39 0.84
C ALA A 378 25.25 -37.86 -0.14
N GLU A 379 24.44 -38.80 -0.70
CA GLU A 379 23.32 -38.44 -1.57
C GLU A 379 22.26 -37.58 -0.80
N GLY A 380 21.87 -38.03 0.40
CA GLY A 380 20.93 -37.30 1.24
C GLY A 380 21.46 -35.93 1.70
N ALA A 381 22.78 -35.84 1.95
CA ALA A 381 23.40 -34.55 2.29
C ALA A 381 23.40 -33.57 1.09
N THR A 382 23.60 -34.14 -0.13
CA THR A 382 23.55 -33.33 -1.37
C THR A 382 22.14 -32.84 -1.66
N GLU A 383 21.13 -33.68 -1.43
CA GLU A 383 19.73 -33.31 -1.61
C GLU A 383 19.29 -32.24 -0.58
N GLN A 384 19.78 -32.36 0.68
CA GLN A 384 19.57 -31.32 1.70
C GLN A 384 20.27 -30.01 1.35
N ALA A 385 21.50 -30.07 0.82
CA ALA A 385 22.19 -28.86 0.39
C ALA A 385 21.45 -28.14 -0.76
N SER A 386 20.96 -28.94 -1.73
CA SER A 386 20.17 -28.42 -2.85
C SER A 386 18.86 -27.76 -2.36
N SER A 387 18.16 -28.39 -1.41
CA SER A 387 16.95 -27.83 -0.82
C SER A 387 17.21 -26.53 0.00
N LEU A 388 18.40 -26.43 0.61
CA LEU A 388 18.86 -25.23 1.32
C LEU A 388 19.21 -24.10 0.34
N GLU A 389 19.85 -24.43 -0.80
CA GLU A 389 20.11 -23.45 -1.86
C GLU A 389 18.82 -22.93 -2.48
N GLU A 390 17.85 -23.81 -2.73
CA GLU A 390 16.52 -23.41 -3.23
C GLU A 390 15.80 -22.49 -2.24
N SER A 391 15.85 -22.84 -0.94
CA SER A 391 15.26 -22.02 0.12
C SER A 391 15.96 -20.66 0.26
N SER A 392 17.31 -20.66 0.14
CA SER A 392 18.11 -19.42 0.18
C SER A 392 17.81 -18.51 -1.03
N SER A 393 17.70 -19.13 -2.22
CA SER A 393 17.33 -18.40 -3.44
C SER A 393 15.92 -17.79 -3.35
N ALA A 394 14.95 -18.55 -2.80
CA ALA A 394 13.61 -18.04 -2.57
C ALA A 394 13.58 -16.87 -1.56
N LEU A 395 14.45 -16.92 -0.54
CA LEU A 395 14.61 -15.82 0.42
C LEU A 395 15.26 -14.58 -0.20
N GLU A 396 16.24 -14.76 -1.09
CA GLU A 396 16.85 -13.66 -1.84
C GLU A 396 15.85 -13.03 -2.81
N GLU A 397 15.02 -13.85 -3.48
CA GLU A 397 13.95 -13.34 -4.35
C GLU A 397 12.91 -12.55 -3.57
N LEU A 398 12.49 -13.03 -2.39
CA LEU A 398 11.60 -12.32 -1.49
C LEU A 398 12.21 -11.01 -0.97
N ALA A 399 13.52 -11.03 -0.66
CA ALA A 399 14.25 -9.83 -0.25
C ALA A 399 14.33 -8.81 -1.40
N SER A 400 14.58 -9.30 -2.61
CA SER A 400 14.59 -8.48 -3.83
C SER A 400 13.21 -7.88 -4.11
N GLN A 401 12.15 -8.68 -3.97
CA GLN A 401 10.77 -8.22 -4.15
C GLN A 401 10.37 -7.19 -3.10
N SER A 402 10.79 -7.41 -1.85
CA SER A 402 10.59 -6.44 -0.76
C SER A 402 11.31 -5.13 -1.02
N LYS A 403 12.54 -5.21 -1.57
CA LYS A 403 13.31 -4.03 -1.98
C LYS A 403 12.61 -3.28 -3.13
N ASN A 404 12.15 -4.01 -4.15
CA ASN A 404 11.42 -3.40 -5.26
C ASN A 404 10.11 -2.73 -4.80
N ASN A 405 9.45 -3.33 -3.80
CA ASN A 405 8.27 -2.72 -3.19
C ASN A 405 8.62 -1.45 -2.41
N ALA A 406 9.74 -1.47 -1.69
CA ALA A 406 10.24 -0.27 -0.99
C ALA A 406 10.62 0.85 -1.97
N GLU A 407 11.31 0.51 -3.07
CA GLU A 407 11.66 1.47 -4.13
C GLU A 407 10.41 2.03 -4.84
N SER A 408 9.38 1.17 -5.00
CA SER A 408 8.11 1.59 -5.56
C SER A 408 7.35 2.54 -4.63
N ALA A 409 7.42 2.26 -3.31
CA ALA A 409 6.85 3.13 -2.29
C ALA A 409 7.60 4.48 -2.21
N GLU A 410 8.93 4.45 -2.38
CA GLU A 410 9.75 5.67 -2.41
C GLU A 410 9.42 6.54 -3.64
N LYS A 411 9.28 5.92 -4.82
CA LYS A 411 8.82 6.63 -6.02
C LYS A 411 7.41 7.20 -5.86
N ALA A 412 6.53 6.46 -5.18
CA ALA A 412 5.20 6.96 -4.88
C ALA A 412 5.27 8.17 -3.93
N MET A 413 6.16 8.15 -2.93
CA MET A 413 6.40 9.29 -2.04
C MET A 413 6.97 10.49 -2.80
N GLU A 414 7.88 10.28 -3.75
CA GLU A 414 8.44 11.34 -4.58
C GLU A 414 7.35 12.00 -5.45
N LEU A 415 6.51 11.15 -6.08
CA LEU A 415 5.35 11.63 -6.85
C LEU A 415 4.37 12.42 -5.96
N MET A 416 4.15 11.94 -4.74
CA MET A 416 3.31 12.65 -3.76
C MET A 416 3.95 13.96 -3.29
N GLY A 417 5.30 13.97 -3.19
CA GLY A 417 6.06 15.20 -2.94
C GLY A 417 5.84 16.23 -4.05
N GLY A 418 5.88 15.75 -5.29
CA GLY A 418 5.56 16.57 -6.47
C GLY A 418 4.12 17.08 -6.46
N ALA A 419 3.18 16.20 -6.17
CA ALA A 419 1.76 16.56 -6.06
C ALA A 419 1.53 17.60 -4.93
N LYS A 420 2.18 17.37 -3.77
CA LYS A 420 2.12 18.33 -2.65
C LYS A 420 2.66 19.70 -3.05
N LYS A 421 3.75 19.74 -3.81
CA LYS A 421 4.31 20.99 -4.33
C LYS A 421 3.31 21.72 -5.22
N VAL A 422 2.70 20.98 -6.18
CA VAL A 422 1.67 21.54 -7.07
C VAL A 422 0.47 22.04 -6.27
N ILE A 423 0.03 21.29 -5.26
CA ILE A 423 -1.08 21.72 -4.38
C ILE A 423 -0.69 22.98 -3.61
N THR A 424 0.55 23.05 -3.11
CA THR A 424 1.04 24.23 -2.39
C THR A 424 1.13 25.43 -3.32
N GLU A 425 1.67 25.26 -4.52
CA GLU A 425 1.74 26.32 -5.53
C GLU A 425 0.34 26.76 -5.98
N THR A 426 -0.59 25.80 -6.11
CA THR A 426 -1.99 26.09 -6.40
C THR A 426 -2.65 26.85 -5.23
N GLY A 427 -2.34 26.41 -3.98
CA GLY A 427 -2.80 27.12 -2.77
C GLY A 427 -2.31 28.56 -2.72
N GLN A 428 -1.04 28.78 -3.03
CA GLN A 428 -0.47 30.12 -3.10
C GLN A 428 -1.10 30.97 -4.21
N ALA A 429 -1.36 30.34 -5.38
CA ALA A 429 -2.07 31.02 -6.46
C ALA A 429 -3.51 31.37 -6.06
N MET A 430 -4.17 30.48 -5.28
CA MET A 430 -5.51 30.75 -4.74
C MET A 430 -5.48 31.86 -3.68
N GLU A 431 -4.44 31.89 -2.86
CA GLU A 431 -4.25 32.95 -1.87
C GLU A 431 -4.04 34.33 -2.54
N GLN A 432 -3.21 34.34 -3.58
CA GLN A 432 -3.05 35.52 -4.44
C GLN A 432 -4.36 35.93 -5.15
N MET A 433 -5.16 34.92 -5.56
CA MET A 433 -6.47 35.18 -6.15
C MET A 433 -7.43 35.78 -5.12
N VAL A 434 -7.43 35.26 -3.88
CA VAL A 434 -8.23 35.79 -2.77
C VAL A 434 -7.79 37.23 -2.46
N GLU A 435 -6.50 37.49 -2.44
CA GLU A 435 -5.95 38.85 -2.21
C GLU A 435 -6.36 39.78 -3.35
N THR A 436 -6.25 39.32 -4.58
CA THR A 436 -6.70 40.08 -5.76
C THR A 436 -8.20 40.32 -5.72
N MET A 437 -8.99 39.32 -5.29
CA MET A 437 -10.43 39.45 -5.10
C MET A 437 -10.80 40.42 -3.95
N SER A 438 -9.96 40.40 -2.90
CA SER A 438 -10.10 41.39 -1.82
C SER A 438 -9.86 42.81 -2.35
N GLY A 439 -8.83 42.95 -3.19
CA GLY A 439 -8.57 44.24 -3.87
C GLY A 439 -9.70 44.68 -4.82
N ILE A 440 -10.29 43.70 -5.53
CA ILE A 440 -11.46 43.95 -6.39
C ILE A 440 -12.67 44.36 -5.55
N LYS A 441 -12.87 43.70 -4.40
CA LYS A 441 -13.96 44.02 -3.46
C LYS A 441 -13.77 45.41 -2.89
N GLU A 442 -12.55 45.78 -2.54
CA GLU A 442 -12.23 47.13 -2.04
C GLU A 442 -12.44 48.19 -3.13
N SER A 443 -11.95 47.88 -4.34
CA SER A 443 -12.18 48.75 -5.50
C SER A 443 -13.66 48.86 -5.86
N SER A 444 -14.42 47.77 -5.75
CA SER A 444 -15.87 47.78 -5.94
C SER A 444 -16.58 48.57 -4.85
N GLY A 445 -16.03 48.51 -3.61
CA GLY A 445 -16.51 49.35 -2.51
C GLY A 445 -16.27 50.84 -2.77
N MET A 446 -15.09 51.17 -3.31
CA MET A 446 -14.77 52.55 -3.69
C MET A 446 -15.66 53.02 -4.86
N ILE A 447 -15.89 52.15 -5.85
CA ILE A 447 -16.82 52.45 -6.97
C ILE A 447 -18.24 52.69 -6.44
N SER A 448 -18.70 51.84 -5.51
CA SER A 448 -20.01 52.02 -4.85
C SER A 448 -20.09 53.34 -4.08
N GLY A 449 -18.97 53.72 -3.45
CA GLY A 449 -18.85 55.03 -2.79
C GLY A 449 -18.93 56.17 -3.79
N ILE A 450 -18.25 56.03 -4.93
CA ILE A 450 -18.28 57.04 -5.99
C ILE A 450 -19.70 57.15 -6.60
N ILE A 451 -20.36 56.00 -6.83
CA ILE A 451 -21.74 55.98 -7.31
C ILE A 451 -22.66 56.69 -6.35
N LYS A 452 -22.50 56.45 -5.04
CA LYS A 452 -23.29 57.12 -4.01
C LYS A 452 -23.03 58.62 -3.98
N THR A 453 -21.76 59.01 -4.20
CA THR A 453 -21.41 60.45 -4.31
C THR A 453 -22.00 61.07 -5.59
N ILE A 454 -22.05 60.32 -6.68
CA ILE A 454 -22.69 60.76 -7.94
C ILE A 454 -24.20 60.85 -7.78
N GLU A 455 -24.83 59.90 -7.08
CA GLU A 455 -26.26 59.99 -6.73
C GLU A 455 -26.55 61.20 -5.88
N GLU A 456 -25.70 61.50 -4.88
CA GLU A 456 -25.82 62.68 -4.04
C GLU A 456 -25.65 63.98 -4.85
N ILE A 457 -24.70 63.98 -5.80
CA ILE A 457 -24.49 65.13 -6.70
C ILE A 457 -25.67 65.29 -7.69
N ALA A 458 -26.16 64.16 -8.24
CA ALA A 458 -27.32 64.14 -9.12
C ALA A 458 -28.57 64.59 -8.41
N PHE A 459 -28.75 64.24 -7.13
CA PHE A 459 -29.82 64.69 -6.29
C PHE A 459 -29.71 66.21 -6.00
N GLN A 460 -28.49 66.72 -5.74
CA GLN A 460 -28.25 68.17 -5.55
C GLN A 460 -28.43 68.95 -6.86
N THR A 461 -28.16 68.37 -8.02
CA THR A 461 -28.34 69.00 -9.33
C THR A 461 -29.79 69.01 -9.79
N ASN A 462 -30.63 68.13 -9.27
CA ASN A 462 -32.08 68.10 -9.54
C ASN A 462 -32.88 69.04 -8.61
N LEU A 463 -32.21 69.65 -7.63
CA LEU A 463 -32.82 70.64 -6.67
C LEU A 463 -32.47 72.12 -6.98
N LEU A 464 -31.69 72.36 -8.05
CA LEU A 464 -31.47 73.66 -8.68
C LEU A 464 -32.25 73.75 -9.98
#